data_ed60cb556bb208024f4583d44badcee3
#
_entry.id   ed60cb556bb208024f4583d44badcee3
#
_cell.length_a   1.000
_cell.length_b   1.000
_cell.length_c   1.000
_cell.angle_alpha   90.00
_cell.angle_beta   90.00
_cell.angle_gamma   90.00
#
_symmetry.space_group_name_H-M   'P 1'
#
loop_
_entity.id
_entity.type
_entity.pdbx_description
1 polymer ?
#
loop_
_entity_poly.entity_id
_entity_poly.type
_entity_poly.pdbx_seq_one_letter_code
_entity_poly.pdbx_strand_id
1 'polypeptide(L)'
;MDYTGLLHQLIDGMRRPEPEQGGRYLIRFAKPQQYEACLVELSRMRNEFTDLGAVRSSRLARSIIAPVQRPEDLYRYGDEITIEADVPISLHATALHSKPSNAQGIPWGVKQIRAPKVWSVSTGHRIKIGVIDTGADYHHPDLRYSLARGINLLNRSLLPHDDNGHGTHIAGTIAAANSTAGMIGVAPRSLIYPVKAFDHNGSAYVSDIVLGIDWCVRNKVDIINMSFGMKTRSKALLDVVNRAYHAGIVIVASSGNDGKRRSIDYPARYPQTISVGATDKNRRIASFSNRGAYVDVYAPGDKIVSSWVQGKHHEMSGTSMATSHVSGAIALLLSKHPGLSPSEIKTLVKRSTIPLRARKTTTSKSKVRGGEIDALKLMQEGGE
;
A
#
# COMPACT_ATOMS: atom_id res chain seq x y z
N MET A 1 32.83 12.88 2.37
CA MET A 1 32.00 12.60 3.56
C MET A 1 32.71 11.61 4.47
N ASP A 2 32.74 11.86 5.78
CA ASP A 2 33.31 10.95 6.79
C ASP A 2 32.26 9.93 7.22
N TYR A 3 32.27 8.74 6.59
CA TYR A 3 31.29 7.67 6.87
C TYR A 3 31.58 6.95 8.19
N THR A 4 32.86 6.77 8.53
CA THR A 4 33.26 6.17 9.81
C THR A 4 32.77 7.02 10.96
N GLY A 5 32.99 8.35 10.92
CA GLY A 5 32.49 9.30 11.91
C GLY A 5 30.98 9.31 12.00
N LEU A 6 30.24 9.23 10.87
CA LEU A 6 28.78 9.10 10.87
C LEU A 6 28.32 7.84 11.60
N LEU A 7 28.91 6.68 11.30
CA LEU A 7 28.53 5.41 11.91
C LEU A 7 28.87 5.32 13.38
N HIS A 8 30.04 5.87 13.82
CA HIS A 8 30.35 5.98 15.25
C HIS A 8 29.35 6.85 16.00
N GLN A 9 28.91 7.95 15.39
CA GLN A 9 27.89 8.83 15.98
C GLN A 9 26.55 8.10 16.17
N LEU A 10 26.16 7.21 15.23
CA LEU A 10 24.98 6.36 15.40
C LEU A 10 25.18 5.35 16.52
N ILE A 11 26.35 4.70 16.62
CA ILE A 11 26.68 3.76 17.70
C ILE A 11 26.59 4.44 19.06
N ASP A 12 27.21 5.61 19.20
CA ASP A 12 27.18 6.37 20.45
C ASP A 12 25.75 6.75 20.85
N GLY A 13 24.93 7.11 19.87
CA GLY A 13 23.51 7.36 20.08
C GLY A 13 22.74 6.13 20.58
N MET A 14 23.01 4.95 20.02
CA MET A 14 22.34 3.71 20.43
C MET A 14 22.72 3.20 21.83
N ARG A 15 23.91 3.55 22.32
CA ARG A 15 24.45 3.12 23.61
C ARG A 15 24.09 3.99 24.81
N ARG A 16 23.56 5.19 24.57
CA ARG A 16 23.16 6.11 25.65
C ARG A 16 21.82 5.68 26.28
N PRO A 17 21.71 5.68 27.62
CA PRO A 17 20.54 5.13 28.32
C PRO A 17 19.31 6.05 28.38
N GLU A 18 19.32 7.23 27.78
CA GLU A 18 18.22 8.21 27.86
C GLU A 18 17.25 8.11 26.66
N PRO A 19 16.07 7.48 26.79
CA PRO A 19 15.12 7.32 25.69
C PRO A 19 14.21 8.52 25.42
N GLU A 20 14.23 9.57 26.23
CA GLU A 20 13.20 10.62 26.18
C GLU A 20 13.26 11.56 24.96
N GLN A 21 14.34 11.58 24.19
CA GLN A 21 14.46 12.43 22.99
C GLN A 21 14.94 11.69 21.74
N GLY A 22 15.39 10.45 21.84
CA GLY A 22 15.87 9.67 20.71
C GLY A 22 14.74 9.09 19.86
N GLY A 23 14.79 9.33 18.55
CA GLY A 23 13.84 8.78 17.58
C GLY A 23 14.53 7.94 16.52
N ARG A 24 13.74 7.23 15.72
CA ARG A 24 14.22 6.60 14.49
C ARG A 24 14.19 7.59 13.36
N TYR A 25 15.25 7.62 12.54
CA TYR A 25 15.41 8.57 11.45
C TYR A 25 15.78 7.87 10.14
N LEU A 26 15.32 8.44 9.03
CA LEU A 26 15.79 8.13 7.69
C LEU A 26 16.89 9.14 7.32
N ILE A 27 18.10 8.64 7.12
CA ILE A 27 19.27 9.42 6.70
C ILE A 27 19.49 9.12 5.22
N ARG A 28 19.12 10.05 4.35
CA ARG A 28 19.16 9.90 2.91
C ARG A 28 20.39 10.61 2.34
N PHE A 29 21.13 9.94 1.48
CA PHE A 29 22.31 10.47 0.81
C PHE A 29 21.94 11.21 -0.47
N ALA A 30 22.59 12.35 -0.69
CA ALA A 30 22.34 13.16 -1.88
C ALA A 30 22.77 12.45 -3.17
N LYS A 31 23.93 11.76 -3.16
CA LYS A 31 24.50 11.07 -4.32
C LYS A 31 24.50 9.56 -4.14
N PRO A 32 24.27 8.78 -5.23
CA PRO A 32 24.33 7.31 -5.17
C PRO A 32 25.68 6.79 -4.64
N GLN A 33 26.78 7.40 -5.06
CA GLN A 33 28.14 7.01 -4.67
C GLN A 33 28.38 7.15 -3.17
N GLN A 34 27.81 8.19 -2.55
CA GLN A 34 27.88 8.41 -1.11
C GLN A 34 27.13 7.31 -0.34
N TYR A 35 25.95 6.93 -0.83
CA TYR A 35 25.17 5.84 -0.24
C TYR A 35 25.92 4.50 -0.32
N GLU A 36 26.45 4.13 -1.50
CA GLU A 36 27.19 2.86 -1.68
C GLU A 36 28.46 2.86 -0.80
N ALA A 37 29.21 3.96 -0.72
CA ALA A 37 30.37 4.06 0.15
C ALA A 37 30.01 3.91 1.64
N CYS A 38 28.87 4.48 2.07
CA CYS A 38 28.37 4.28 3.43
C CYS A 38 27.99 2.80 3.69
N LEU A 39 27.41 2.10 2.72
CA LEU A 39 27.08 0.68 2.88
C LEU A 39 28.30 -0.21 3.00
N VAL A 40 29.38 0.09 2.25
CA VAL A 40 30.66 -0.62 2.36
C VAL A 40 31.21 -0.46 3.77
N GLU A 41 31.25 0.77 4.28
CA GLU A 41 31.76 1.05 5.63
C GLU A 41 30.86 0.44 6.71
N LEU A 42 29.55 0.54 6.56
CA LEU A 42 28.58 -0.10 7.46
C LEU A 42 28.79 -1.62 7.52
N SER A 43 29.05 -2.27 6.36
CA SER A 43 29.32 -3.70 6.31
C SER A 43 30.62 -4.07 7.05
N ARG A 44 31.68 -3.25 6.89
CA ARG A 44 32.95 -3.43 7.58
C ARG A 44 32.77 -3.32 9.10
N MET A 45 32.12 -2.23 9.55
CA MET A 45 31.98 -1.91 10.97
C MET A 45 31.00 -2.84 11.70
N ARG A 46 30.05 -3.48 11.03
CA ARG A 46 29.14 -4.47 11.64
C ARG A 46 29.84 -5.67 12.24
N ASN A 47 31.04 -6.01 11.77
CA ASN A 47 31.83 -7.10 12.35
C ASN A 47 32.46 -6.70 13.70
N GLU A 48 32.64 -5.40 13.94
CA GLU A 48 33.25 -4.83 15.13
C GLU A 48 32.18 -4.35 16.15
N PHE A 49 31.04 -3.85 15.63
CA PHE A 49 29.99 -3.20 16.42
C PHE A 49 28.63 -3.83 16.16
N THR A 50 28.17 -4.67 17.09
CA THR A 50 26.88 -5.39 16.99
C THR A 50 25.67 -4.46 16.96
N ASP A 51 25.77 -3.27 17.55
CA ASP A 51 24.74 -2.22 17.56
C ASP A 51 24.30 -1.84 16.14
N LEU A 52 25.25 -1.83 15.19
CA LEU A 52 24.96 -1.53 13.77
C LEU A 52 24.08 -2.58 13.09
N GLY A 53 23.82 -3.73 13.72
CA GLY A 53 22.80 -4.69 13.30
C GLY A 53 21.38 -4.09 13.24
N ALA A 54 21.08 -3.10 14.08
CA ALA A 54 19.83 -2.38 14.10
C ALA A 54 19.64 -1.40 12.91
N VAL A 55 20.73 -1.00 12.25
CA VAL A 55 20.67 -0.10 11.08
C VAL A 55 20.13 -0.87 9.89
N ARG A 56 19.01 -0.41 9.33
CA ARG A 56 18.43 -0.92 8.08
C ARG A 56 18.81 0.00 6.91
N SER A 57 18.68 -0.49 5.69
CA SER A 57 19.00 0.30 4.51
C SER A 57 18.01 0.07 3.37
N SER A 58 17.75 1.11 2.58
CA SER A 58 16.97 1.05 1.34
C SER A 58 17.80 1.59 0.18
N ARG A 59 18.07 0.73 -0.81
CA ARG A 59 18.74 1.15 -2.05
C ARG A 59 17.87 2.08 -2.87
N LEU A 60 16.56 1.81 -2.91
CA LEU A 60 15.63 2.64 -3.65
C LEU A 60 15.58 4.06 -3.09
N ALA A 61 15.55 4.22 -1.75
CA ALA A 61 15.56 5.52 -1.09
C ALA A 61 16.97 6.14 -0.99
N ARG A 62 18.03 5.35 -1.23
CA ARG A 62 19.42 5.73 -0.88
C ARG A 62 19.55 6.21 0.55
N SER A 63 18.96 5.46 1.48
CA SER A 63 18.86 5.82 2.88
C SER A 63 19.32 4.70 3.79
N ILE A 64 19.93 5.07 4.91
CA ILE A 64 20.01 4.20 6.09
C ILE A 64 18.94 4.65 7.09
N ILE A 65 18.46 3.70 7.88
CA ILE A 65 17.42 3.89 8.90
C ILE A 65 18.03 3.46 10.22
N ALA A 66 18.13 4.41 11.12
CA ALA A 66 18.80 4.17 12.39
C ALA A 66 18.13 4.93 13.55
N PRO A 67 18.25 4.46 14.78
CA PRO A 67 18.02 5.28 15.96
C PRO A 67 19.05 6.43 16.00
N VAL A 68 18.59 7.65 16.28
CA VAL A 68 19.44 8.83 16.44
C VAL A 68 19.00 9.60 17.67
N GLN A 69 19.91 9.81 18.63
CA GLN A 69 19.62 10.54 19.86
C GLN A 69 19.58 12.06 19.62
N ARG A 70 20.55 12.56 18.86
CA ARG A 70 20.70 13.97 18.55
C ARG A 70 20.78 14.18 17.04
N PRO A 71 19.64 14.36 16.35
CA PRO A 71 19.65 14.56 14.91
C PRO A 71 20.40 15.82 14.50
N GLU A 72 20.49 16.83 15.39
CA GLU A 72 21.26 18.05 15.19
C GLU A 72 22.76 17.79 14.97
N ASP A 73 23.33 16.77 15.58
CA ASP A 73 24.74 16.41 15.40
C ASP A 73 25.03 15.96 13.95
N LEU A 74 24.02 15.50 13.22
CA LEU A 74 24.15 15.11 11.83
C LEU A 74 24.09 16.29 10.86
N TYR A 75 23.66 17.48 11.30
CA TYR A 75 23.60 18.68 10.44
C TYR A 75 24.98 19.15 9.97
N ARG A 76 26.06 18.71 10.61
CA ARG A 76 27.44 18.96 10.16
C ARG A 76 27.75 18.41 8.77
N TYR A 77 26.96 17.41 8.29
CA TYR A 77 27.13 16.84 6.96
C TYR A 77 26.45 17.67 5.86
N GLY A 78 25.76 18.78 6.22
CA GLY A 78 25.20 19.75 5.29
C GLY A 78 24.33 19.12 4.20
N ASP A 79 24.59 19.51 2.95
CA ASP A 79 23.82 19.03 1.79
C ASP A 79 24.18 17.61 1.35
N GLU A 80 25.13 16.95 2.00
CA GLU A 80 25.49 15.56 1.66
C GLU A 80 24.43 14.54 2.07
N ILE A 81 23.66 14.85 3.15
CA ILE A 81 22.56 14.02 3.64
C ILE A 81 21.31 14.86 3.91
N THR A 82 20.18 14.18 3.91
CA THR A 82 18.90 14.73 4.40
C THR A 82 18.37 13.82 5.49
N ILE A 83 17.99 14.40 6.62
CA ILE A 83 17.50 13.67 7.79
C ILE A 83 15.99 13.90 7.88
N GLU A 84 15.24 12.83 8.05
CA GLU A 84 13.78 12.85 8.21
C GLU A 84 13.39 11.96 9.39
N ALA A 85 12.59 12.47 10.31
CA ALA A 85 12.06 11.68 11.41
C ALA A 85 11.17 10.56 10.86
N ASP A 86 11.32 9.36 11.41
CA ASP A 86 10.53 8.20 11.02
C ASP A 86 9.20 8.23 11.76
N VAL A 87 8.20 8.79 11.12
CA VAL A 87 6.88 9.01 11.71
C VAL A 87 5.96 7.81 11.56
N PRO A 88 5.02 7.61 12.49
CA PRO A 88 4.06 6.51 12.41
C PRO A 88 3.06 6.71 11.27
N ILE A 89 2.57 5.59 10.75
CA ILE A 89 1.55 5.48 9.71
C ILE A 89 0.55 4.39 10.10
N SER A 90 -0.72 4.56 9.72
CA SER A 90 -1.80 3.67 10.15
C SER A 90 -2.64 3.16 8.98
N LEU A 91 -3.28 2.01 9.15
CA LEU A 91 -4.22 1.44 8.22
C LEU A 91 -5.48 2.31 8.08
N HIS A 92 -6.07 2.32 6.88
CA HIS A 92 -7.35 2.99 6.59
C HIS A 92 -8.55 2.03 6.72
N ALA A 93 -8.66 1.35 7.85
CA ALA A 93 -9.83 0.57 8.23
C ALA A 93 -10.60 1.28 9.34
N THR A 94 -11.94 1.22 9.29
CA THR A 94 -12.78 1.68 10.38
C THR A 94 -13.10 0.49 11.28
N ALA A 95 -12.47 0.42 12.45
CA ALA A 95 -12.71 -0.63 13.45
C ALA A 95 -14.18 -0.73 13.88
N LEU A 96 -14.96 0.36 13.72
CA LEU A 96 -16.37 0.46 14.09
C LEU A 96 -17.32 -0.46 13.28
N HIS A 97 -16.85 -1.10 12.21
CA HIS A 97 -17.68 -1.91 11.31
C HIS A 97 -17.03 -3.25 10.93
N SER A 98 -16.13 -3.77 11.77
CA SER A 98 -15.59 -5.11 11.58
C SER A 98 -16.46 -6.14 12.32
N LYS A 99 -17.01 -7.10 11.60
CA LYS A 99 -17.77 -8.20 12.20
C LYS A 99 -17.60 -9.51 11.44
N PRO A 100 -17.64 -10.66 12.13
CA PRO A 100 -17.67 -11.95 11.47
C PRO A 100 -18.80 -12.04 10.43
N SER A 101 -18.53 -12.71 9.32
CA SER A 101 -19.49 -12.89 8.24
C SER A 101 -19.22 -14.22 7.54
N ASN A 102 -20.20 -14.72 6.81
CA ASN A 102 -20.02 -15.85 5.90
C ASN A 102 -20.00 -15.34 4.47
N ALA A 103 -18.89 -15.62 3.74
CA ALA A 103 -18.80 -15.29 2.33
C ALA A 103 -18.90 -16.57 1.49
N GLN A 104 -19.88 -16.60 0.59
CA GLN A 104 -20.00 -17.65 -0.41
C GLN A 104 -20.26 -17.02 -1.79
N GLY A 105 -19.49 -17.48 -2.79
CA GLY A 105 -19.63 -17.01 -4.16
C GLY A 105 -18.99 -15.61 -4.40
N ILE A 106 -19.64 -14.78 -5.19
CA ILE A 106 -19.09 -13.49 -5.62
C ILE A 106 -19.65 -12.37 -4.74
N PRO A 107 -18.79 -11.66 -3.97
CA PRO A 107 -19.20 -10.52 -3.13
C PRO A 107 -19.86 -9.39 -3.94
N TRP A 108 -20.70 -8.59 -3.25
CA TRP A 108 -21.44 -7.54 -3.91
C TRP A 108 -20.54 -6.48 -4.59
N GLY A 109 -19.42 -6.13 -3.96
CA GLY A 109 -18.49 -5.14 -4.50
C GLY A 109 -17.87 -5.60 -5.82
N VAL A 110 -17.44 -6.86 -5.88
CA VAL A 110 -16.92 -7.51 -7.09
C VAL A 110 -17.96 -7.52 -8.22
N LYS A 111 -19.24 -7.81 -7.89
CA LYS A 111 -20.35 -7.74 -8.86
C LYS A 111 -20.61 -6.30 -9.32
N GLN A 112 -20.59 -5.34 -8.40
CA GLN A 112 -20.94 -3.95 -8.68
C GLN A 112 -19.98 -3.28 -9.66
N ILE A 113 -18.68 -3.57 -9.56
CA ILE A 113 -17.66 -3.08 -10.52
C ILE A 113 -17.65 -3.88 -11.83
N ARG A 114 -18.55 -4.84 -11.99
CA ARG A 114 -18.71 -5.71 -13.17
C ARG A 114 -17.49 -6.60 -13.49
N ALA A 115 -16.64 -6.93 -12.50
CA ALA A 115 -15.50 -7.82 -12.70
C ALA A 115 -15.89 -9.18 -13.29
N PRO A 116 -17.00 -9.85 -12.88
CA PRO A 116 -17.42 -11.14 -13.47
C PRO A 116 -17.69 -11.07 -14.98
N LYS A 117 -18.04 -9.90 -15.52
CA LYS A 117 -18.25 -9.71 -16.98
C LYS A 117 -16.96 -9.75 -17.78
N VAL A 118 -15.82 -9.67 -17.11
CA VAL A 118 -14.48 -9.65 -17.73
C VAL A 118 -13.79 -11.01 -17.65
N TRP A 119 -14.21 -11.92 -16.75
CA TRP A 119 -13.49 -13.16 -16.47
C TRP A 119 -13.37 -14.14 -17.64
N SER A 120 -14.23 -14.04 -18.65
CA SER A 120 -14.11 -14.81 -19.91
C SER A 120 -12.88 -14.40 -20.73
N VAL A 121 -12.35 -13.19 -20.54
CA VAL A 121 -11.21 -12.64 -21.29
C VAL A 121 -9.99 -12.38 -20.43
N SER A 122 -10.17 -12.09 -19.12
CA SER A 122 -9.08 -11.89 -18.16
C SER A 122 -9.50 -12.22 -16.74
N THR A 123 -8.63 -12.92 -16.02
CA THR A 123 -8.77 -13.23 -14.59
C THR A 123 -7.58 -12.71 -13.77
N GLY A 124 -6.73 -11.83 -14.35
CA GLY A 124 -5.54 -11.28 -13.71
C GLY A 124 -4.33 -12.23 -13.74
N HIS A 125 -4.34 -13.26 -14.60
CA HIS A 125 -3.27 -14.26 -14.67
C HIS A 125 -1.89 -13.63 -14.89
N ARG A 126 -0.88 -14.09 -14.15
CA ARG A 126 0.52 -13.64 -14.12
C ARG A 126 0.75 -12.23 -13.56
N ILE A 127 -0.27 -11.50 -13.15
CA ILE A 127 -0.07 -10.18 -12.55
C ILE A 127 0.32 -10.32 -11.08
N LYS A 128 1.42 -9.67 -10.72
CA LYS A 128 2.02 -9.66 -9.39
C LYS A 128 1.59 -8.40 -8.64
N ILE A 129 0.98 -8.57 -7.49
CA ILE A 129 0.49 -7.45 -6.68
C ILE A 129 1.19 -7.46 -5.33
N GLY A 130 2.05 -6.48 -5.06
CA GLY A 130 2.61 -6.25 -3.74
C GLY A 130 1.56 -5.63 -2.82
N VAL A 131 1.15 -6.33 -1.80
CA VAL A 131 0.22 -5.82 -0.78
C VAL A 131 1.03 -5.45 0.45
N ILE A 132 1.30 -4.15 0.63
CA ILE A 132 2.01 -3.62 1.81
C ILE A 132 0.98 -3.43 2.91
N ASP A 133 0.98 -4.36 3.90
CA ASP A 133 -0.10 -4.46 4.88
C ASP A 133 0.36 -5.28 6.12
N THR A 134 -0.57 -5.90 6.84
CA THR A 134 -0.32 -6.73 8.04
C THR A 134 0.16 -8.15 7.72
N GLY A 135 0.27 -8.53 6.45
CA GLY A 135 0.60 -9.88 5.99
C GLY A 135 -0.57 -10.57 5.30
N ALA A 136 -0.56 -11.89 5.28
CA ALA A 136 -1.68 -12.70 4.77
C ALA A 136 -1.77 -14.05 5.50
N ASP A 137 -2.97 -14.62 5.56
CA ASP A 137 -3.20 -15.98 6.06
C ASP A 137 -2.91 -17.00 4.93
N TYR A 138 -1.73 -17.60 4.97
CA TYR A 138 -1.28 -18.58 3.98
C TYR A 138 -2.10 -19.90 3.98
N HIS A 139 -2.83 -20.15 5.06
CA HIS A 139 -3.67 -21.35 5.21
C HIS A 139 -5.12 -21.10 4.83
N HIS A 140 -5.47 -19.84 4.50
CA HIS A 140 -6.86 -19.51 4.14
C HIS A 140 -7.29 -20.25 2.87
N PRO A 141 -8.40 -21.00 2.90
CA PRO A 141 -8.85 -21.83 1.77
C PRO A 141 -9.10 -21.02 0.49
N ASP A 142 -9.49 -19.74 0.60
CA ASP A 142 -9.72 -18.87 -0.55
C ASP A 142 -8.42 -18.36 -1.19
N LEU A 143 -7.31 -18.36 -0.45
CA LEU A 143 -6.07 -17.67 -0.83
C LEU A 143 -4.89 -18.60 -1.13
N ARG A 144 -4.96 -19.87 -0.79
CA ARG A 144 -3.84 -20.83 -0.85
C ARG A 144 -3.12 -20.91 -2.21
N TYR A 145 -3.81 -20.58 -3.30
CA TYR A 145 -3.25 -20.58 -4.65
C TYR A 145 -2.92 -19.17 -5.18
N SER A 146 -3.24 -18.14 -4.41
CA SER A 146 -3.09 -16.73 -4.81
C SER A 146 -1.95 -16.03 -4.08
N LEU A 147 -1.26 -16.70 -3.15
CA LEU A 147 -0.20 -16.10 -2.33
C LEU A 147 1.19 -16.57 -2.77
N ALA A 148 2.08 -15.62 -3.01
CA ALA A 148 3.52 -15.83 -3.10
C ALA A 148 4.17 -15.73 -1.72
N ARG A 149 5.46 -16.07 -1.61
CA ARG A 149 6.19 -16.08 -0.33
C ARG A 149 6.19 -14.73 0.39
N GLY A 150 6.27 -13.61 -0.34
CA GLY A 150 6.31 -12.27 0.24
C GLY A 150 7.52 -12.00 1.15
N ILE A 151 7.38 -11.00 2.03
CA ILE A 151 8.40 -10.62 3.02
C ILE A 151 7.76 -10.10 4.31
N ASN A 152 8.34 -10.48 5.45
CA ASN A 152 8.07 -9.88 6.75
C ASN A 152 9.16 -8.85 7.07
N LEU A 153 8.82 -7.57 7.06
CA LEU A 153 9.77 -6.48 7.34
C LEU A 153 9.98 -6.26 8.84
N LEU A 154 9.08 -6.76 9.68
CA LEU A 154 9.19 -6.69 11.14
C LEU A 154 10.12 -7.79 11.66
N ASN A 155 10.08 -8.97 11.05
CA ASN A 155 10.99 -10.08 11.33
C ASN A 155 11.29 -10.87 10.06
N ARG A 156 12.45 -10.63 9.45
CA ARG A 156 12.83 -11.21 8.16
C ARG A 156 13.06 -12.73 8.16
N SER A 157 13.20 -13.35 9.33
CA SER A 157 13.34 -14.81 9.47
C SER A 157 11.99 -15.53 9.35
N LEU A 158 10.88 -14.83 9.50
CA LEU A 158 9.53 -15.37 9.45
C LEU A 158 8.83 -15.07 8.13
N LEU A 159 7.86 -15.91 7.76
CA LEU A 159 6.90 -15.58 6.71
C LEU A 159 6.02 -14.40 7.13
N PRO A 160 5.49 -13.63 6.18
CA PRO A 160 4.59 -12.50 6.47
C PRO A 160 3.17 -12.98 6.81
N HIS A 161 3.06 -13.82 7.86
CA HIS A 161 1.76 -14.24 8.39
C HIS A 161 1.02 -13.03 8.97
N ASP A 162 -0.28 -12.98 8.69
CA ASP A 162 -1.17 -11.95 9.19
C ASP A 162 -1.60 -12.28 10.63
N ASP A 163 -1.36 -11.35 11.54
CA ASP A 163 -1.76 -11.41 12.96
C ASP A 163 -2.82 -10.35 13.33
N ASN A 164 -3.36 -9.65 12.32
CA ASN A 164 -4.39 -8.62 12.45
C ASN A 164 -5.67 -9.01 11.69
N GLY A 165 -5.54 -9.39 10.41
CA GLY A 165 -6.61 -9.77 9.51
C GLY A 165 -6.84 -8.79 8.35
N HIS A 166 -6.37 -7.54 8.45
CA HIS A 166 -6.59 -6.53 7.42
C HIS A 166 -5.93 -6.92 6.09
N GLY A 167 -4.66 -7.34 6.09
CA GLY A 167 -3.95 -7.74 4.88
C GLY A 167 -4.58 -8.97 4.20
N THR A 168 -5.08 -9.94 4.99
CA THR A 168 -5.84 -11.09 4.49
C THR A 168 -7.14 -10.65 3.82
N HIS A 169 -7.84 -9.66 4.40
CA HIS A 169 -9.06 -9.09 3.83
C HIS A 169 -8.79 -8.38 2.49
N ILE A 170 -7.71 -7.61 2.41
CA ILE A 170 -7.25 -6.96 1.18
C ILE A 170 -6.92 -8.01 0.11
N ALA A 171 -6.13 -9.02 0.46
CA ALA A 171 -5.74 -10.10 -0.46
C ALA A 171 -6.96 -10.86 -0.99
N GLY A 172 -7.94 -11.18 -0.12
CA GLY A 172 -9.18 -11.85 -0.49
C GLY A 172 -10.02 -11.03 -1.46
N THR A 173 -10.21 -9.74 -1.20
CA THR A 173 -10.94 -8.83 -2.10
C THR A 173 -10.29 -8.79 -3.49
N ILE A 174 -8.95 -8.81 -3.57
CA ILE A 174 -8.24 -8.81 -4.85
C ILE A 174 -8.31 -10.18 -5.53
N ALA A 175 -7.92 -11.26 -4.84
CA ALA A 175 -7.47 -12.50 -5.47
C ALA A 175 -8.02 -13.80 -4.86
N ALA A 176 -9.06 -13.75 -4.02
CA ALA A 176 -9.70 -14.97 -3.57
C ALA A 176 -10.18 -15.82 -4.75
N ALA A 177 -9.98 -17.15 -4.67
CA ALA A 177 -10.19 -18.06 -5.80
C ALA A 177 -10.89 -19.38 -5.40
N ASN A 178 -11.77 -19.34 -4.39
CA ASN A 178 -12.53 -20.50 -3.93
C ASN A 178 -13.97 -20.44 -4.43
N SER A 179 -14.21 -21.03 -5.57
CA SER A 179 -15.53 -21.03 -6.23
C SER A 179 -16.53 -22.03 -5.64
N THR A 180 -16.08 -23.01 -4.84
CA THR A 180 -16.94 -24.11 -4.36
C THR A 180 -17.50 -23.86 -2.97
N ALA A 181 -16.68 -23.40 -2.03
CA ALA A 181 -17.07 -23.26 -0.63
C ALA A 181 -16.71 -21.91 0.00
N GLY A 182 -16.13 -21.01 -0.76
CA GLY A 182 -15.68 -19.70 -0.30
C GLY A 182 -16.04 -18.58 -1.28
N MET A 183 -15.18 -17.57 -1.39
CA MET A 183 -15.45 -16.39 -2.20
C MET A 183 -14.50 -16.27 -3.41
N ILE A 184 -14.91 -15.42 -4.37
CA ILE A 184 -14.10 -15.05 -5.53
C ILE A 184 -13.85 -13.55 -5.49
N GLY A 185 -12.58 -13.16 -5.52
CA GLY A 185 -12.12 -11.76 -5.60
C GLY A 185 -12.24 -11.18 -7.01
N VAL A 186 -11.75 -9.95 -7.18
CA VAL A 186 -11.84 -9.23 -8.46
C VAL A 186 -11.01 -9.89 -9.55
N ALA A 187 -9.78 -10.28 -9.24
CA ALA A 187 -8.81 -10.88 -10.15
C ALA A 187 -8.30 -12.23 -9.60
N PRO A 188 -9.10 -13.30 -9.71
CA PRO A 188 -8.90 -14.55 -8.95
C PRO A 188 -7.67 -15.38 -9.38
N ARG A 189 -6.95 -14.98 -10.43
CA ARG A 189 -5.68 -15.60 -10.87
C ARG A 189 -4.48 -14.68 -10.80
N SER A 190 -4.61 -13.49 -10.17
CA SER A 190 -3.47 -12.67 -9.81
C SER A 190 -2.71 -13.24 -8.63
N LEU A 191 -1.41 -12.92 -8.53
CA LEU A 191 -0.53 -13.41 -7.49
C LEU A 191 -0.22 -12.29 -6.49
N ILE A 192 -0.63 -12.47 -5.25
CA ILE A 192 -0.37 -11.55 -4.16
C ILE A 192 1.00 -11.83 -3.56
N TYR A 193 1.79 -10.79 -3.43
CA TYR A 193 3.05 -10.76 -2.70
C TYR A 193 2.81 -10.03 -1.38
N PRO A 194 2.56 -10.72 -0.26
CA PRO A 194 2.35 -10.08 1.03
C PRO A 194 3.65 -9.42 1.51
N VAL A 195 3.57 -8.13 1.83
CA VAL A 195 4.68 -7.35 2.41
C VAL A 195 4.22 -6.88 3.77
N LYS A 196 4.55 -7.66 4.81
CA LYS A 196 4.17 -7.32 6.18
C LYS A 196 5.04 -6.18 6.71
N ALA A 197 4.46 -5.00 6.71
CA ALA A 197 5.04 -3.76 7.22
C ALA A 197 4.34 -3.28 8.50
N PHE A 198 3.09 -3.70 8.70
CA PHE A 198 2.25 -3.31 9.82
C PHE A 198 2.21 -4.43 10.87
N ASP A 199 2.24 -4.03 12.14
CA ASP A 199 2.11 -4.91 13.29
C ASP A 199 0.65 -5.35 13.51
N HIS A 200 0.43 -6.14 14.56
CA HIS A 200 -0.88 -6.64 14.95
C HIS A 200 -1.89 -5.53 15.33
N ASN A 201 -1.42 -4.33 15.67
CA ASN A 201 -2.25 -3.15 15.94
C ASN A 201 -2.57 -2.34 14.68
N GLY A 202 -2.03 -2.72 13.52
CA GLY A 202 -2.18 -1.96 12.28
C GLY A 202 -1.34 -0.70 12.25
N SER A 203 -0.19 -0.70 12.92
CA SER A 203 0.77 0.39 12.99
C SER A 203 2.07 0.03 12.30
N ALA A 204 2.66 1.00 11.62
CA ALA A 204 3.96 0.91 10.96
C ALA A 204 4.67 2.26 11.04
N TYR A 205 5.89 2.32 10.55
CA TYR A 205 6.60 3.57 10.35
C TYR A 205 6.83 3.82 8.85
N VAL A 206 7.06 5.08 8.48
CA VAL A 206 7.37 5.45 7.09
C VAL A 206 8.53 4.63 6.54
N SER A 207 9.56 4.36 7.35
CA SER A 207 10.70 3.53 6.94
C SER A 207 10.32 2.10 6.56
N ASP A 208 9.32 1.50 7.23
CA ASP A 208 8.83 0.16 6.90
C ASP A 208 8.15 0.17 5.52
N ILE A 209 7.39 1.24 5.22
CA ILE A 209 6.78 1.42 3.90
C ILE A 209 7.83 1.65 2.83
N VAL A 210 8.85 2.49 3.10
CA VAL A 210 9.99 2.70 2.19
C VAL A 210 10.68 1.38 1.85
N LEU A 211 10.93 0.52 2.85
CA LEU A 211 11.51 -0.80 2.65
C LEU A 211 10.57 -1.76 1.90
N GLY A 212 9.26 -1.65 2.13
CA GLY A 212 8.24 -2.42 1.43
C GLY A 212 8.19 -2.09 -0.06
N ILE A 213 8.18 -0.80 -0.41
CA ILE A 213 8.22 -0.34 -1.80
C ILE A 213 9.53 -0.77 -2.48
N ASP A 214 10.68 -0.61 -1.79
CA ASP A 214 11.99 -1.05 -2.29
C ASP A 214 11.98 -2.56 -2.60
N TRP A 215 11.40 -3.37 -1.71
CA TRP A 215 11.27 -4.81 -1.93
C TRP A 215 10.37 -5.12 -3.15
N CYS A 216 9.23 -4.44 -3.27
CA CYS A 216 8.31 -4.60 -4.41
C CYS A 216 9.01 -4.30 -5.75
N VAL A 217 9.78 -3.20 -5.82
CA VAL A 217 10.54 -2.84 -7.03
C VAL A 217 11.57 -3.91 -7.39
N ARG A 218 12.33 -4.41 -6.41
CA ARG A 218 13.32 -5.47 -6.63
C ARG A 218 12.69 -6.80 -7.07
N ASN A 219 11.47 -7.10 -6.63
CA ASN A 219 10.75 -8.31 -7.00
C ASN A 219 9.87 -8.11 -8.24
N LYS A 220 9.97 -6.95 -8.90
CA LYS A 220 9.29 -6.64 -10.17
C LYS A 220 7.79 -6.95 -10.08
N VAL A 221 7.12 -6.43 -9.04
CA VAL A 221 5.66 -6.48 -8.99
C VAL A 221 5.07 -5.50 -10.00
N ASP A 222 3.89 -5.80 -10.51
CA ASP A 222 3.20 -4.95 -11.49
C ASP A 222 2.41 -3.83 -10.82
N ILE A 223 1.85 -4.15 -9.64
CA ILE A 223 0.99 -3.24 -8.86
C ILE A 223 1.45 -3.24 -7.40
N ILE A 224 1.43 -2.08 -6.76
CA ILE A 224 1.55 -1.94 -5.30
C ILE A 224 0.22 -1.43 -4.76
N ASN A 225 -0.40 -2.20 -3.86
CA ASN A 225 -1.58 -1.81 -3.10
C ASN A 225 -1.17 -1.25 -1.73
N MET A 226 -1.57 0.00 -1.46
CA MET A 226 -1.29 0.71 -0.22
C MET A 226 -2.59 1.15 0.45
N SER A 227 -3.06 0.35 1.40
CA SER A 227 -4.34 0.52 2.11
C SER A 227 -4.19 1.26 3.45
N PHE A 228 -3.38 2.30 3.47
CA PHE A 228 -2.98 3.08 4.64
C PHE A 228 -2.70 4.54 4.29
N GLY A 229 -2.49 5.37 5.32
CA GLY A 229 -2.07 6.74 5.07
C GLY A 229 -1.64 7.53 6.30
N MET A 230 -1.14 8.73 6.01
CA MET A 230 -0.70 9.72 6.98
C MET A 230 -1.06 11.13 6.50
N LYS A 231 -1.21 12.05 7.45
CA LYS A 231 -1.60 13.45 7.14
C LYS A 231 -0.43 14.30 6.64
N THR A 232 0.75 14.01 7.14
CA THR A 232 1.97 14.76 6.81
C THR A 232 2.65 14.22 5.56
N ARG A 233 3.33 15.08 4.82
CA ARG A 233 4.12 14.70 3.65
C ARG A 233 5.50 14.20 4.10
N SER A 234 5.90 13.02 3.65
CA SER A 234 7.25 12.49 3.80
C SER A 234 8.01 12.65 2.48
N LYS A 235 9.23 13.19 2.55
CA LYS A 235 10.14 13.30 1.38
C LYS A 235 10.67 11.91 0.99
N ALA A 236 11.02 11.08 1.97
CA ALA A 236 11.52 9.73 1.74
C ALA A 236 10.46 8.85 1.06
N LEU A 237 9.21 8.91 1.54
CA LEU A 237 8.10 8.17 0.92
C LEU A 237 7.83 8.66 -0.51
N LEU A 238 7.82 9.96 -0.76
CA LEU A 238 7.65 10.50 -2.10
C LEU A 238 8.75 10.04 -3.05
N ASP A 239 10.00 9.99 -2.61
CA ASP A 239 11.12 9.58 -3.45
C ASP A 239 10.99 8.11 -3.90
N VAL A 240 10.65 7.20 -2.99
CA VAL A 240 10.46 5.80 -3.36
C VAL A 240 9.21 5.56 -4.21
N VAL A 241 8.14 6.31 -3.97
CA VAL A 241 6.93 6.31 -4.82
C VAL A 241 7.28 6.77 -6.24
N ASN A 242 8.02 7.86 -6.39
CA ASN A 242 8.50 8.32 -7.69
C ASN A 242 9.34 7.26 -8.41
N ARG A 243 10.28 6.63 -7.71
CA ARG A 243 11.15 5.60 -8.29
C ARG A 243 10.38 4.34 -8.69
N ALA A 244 9.42 3.88 -7.88
CA ALA A 244 8.55 2.77 -8.22
C ALA A 244 7.70 3.09 -9.47
N TYR A 245 7.13 4.29 -9.53
CA TYR A 245 6.39 4.77 -10.69
C TYR A 245 7.24 4.78 -11.97
N HIS A 246 8.47 5.32 -11.92
CA HIS A 246 9.39 5.34 -13.06
C HIS A 246 9.93 3.94 -13.41
N ALA A 247 9.89 2.99 -12.49
CA ALA A 247 10.14 1.58 -12.76
C ALA A 247 8.97 0.86 -13.45
N GLY A 248 7.87 1.58 -13.77
CA GLY A 248 6.70 1.04 -14.46
C GLY A 248 5.67 0.40 -13.52
N ILE A 249 5.79 0.55 -12.21
CA ILE A 249 4.88 -0.05 -11.24
C ILE A 249 3.68 0.85 -11.01
N VAL A 250 2.48 0.29 -11.08
CA VAL A 250 1.23 1.00 -10.76
C VAL A 250 1.05 1.05 -9.26
N ILE A 251 0.82 2.23 -8.71
CA ILE A 251 0.66 2.44 -7.27
C ILE A 251 -0.77 2.87 -6.99
N VAL A 252 -1.50 2.07 -6.20
CA VAL A 252 -2.89 2.32 -5.82
C VAL A 252 -2.95 2.58 -4.33
N ALA A 253 -3.56 3.70 -3.91
CA ALA A 253 -3.55 4.12 -2.51
C ALA A 253 -4.90 4.65 -2.03
N SER A 254 -5.23 4.35 -0.79
CA SER A 254 -6.49 4.72 -0.15
C SER A 254 -6.50 6.19 0.30
N SER A 255 -7.60 6.89 0.04
CA SER A 255 -7.73 8.35 0.24
C SER A 255 -7.88 8.80 1.70
N GLY A 256 -8.17 7.86 2.64
CA GLY A 256 -8.43 8.14 4.04
C GLY A 256 -9.90 8.08 4.44
N ASN A 257 -10.16 7.94 5.75
CA ASN A 257 -11.47 7.59 6.32
C ASN A 257 -12.06 8.65 7.26
N ASP A 258 -11.66 9.93 7.16
CA ASP A 258 -12.16 10.98 8.06
C ASP A 258 -13.50 11.60 7.61
N GLY A 259 -14.03 11.21 6.45
CA GLY A 259 -15.22 11.82 5.86
C GLY A 259 -15.03 13.26 5.39
N LYS A 260 -13.78 13.71 5.30
CA LYS A 260 -13.42 15.11 5.04
C LYS A 260 -13.32 15.42 3.55
N ARG A 261 -13.61 16.67 3.19
CA ARG A 261 -13.33 17.23 1.88
C ARG A 261 -11.92 17.82 1.84
N ARG A 262 -11.20 17.64 0.73
CA ARG A 262 -9.84 18.20 0.50
C ARG A 262 -8.77 17.73 1.51
N SER A 263 -9.02 16.63 2.20
CA SER A 263 -8.09 16.03 3.16
C SER A 263 -7.75 14.61 2.72
N ILE A 264 -7.00 14.50 1.62
CA ILE A 264 -6.52 13.21 1.12
C ILE A 264 -5.20 12.90 1.77
N ASP A 265 -5.06 11.68 2.26
CA ASP A 265 -3.87 11.23 2.96
C ASP A 265 -2.72 10.89 1.98
N TYR A 266 -1.49 10.96 2.45
CA TYR A 266 -0.35 10.43 1.72
C TYR A 266 -0.21 8.92 1.99
N PRO A 267 0.15 8.10 0.99
CA PRO A 267 0.65 8.48 -0.33
C PRO A 267 -0.43 8.77 -1.40
N ALA A 268 -1.72 8.57 -1.15
CA ALA A 268 -2.78 8.77 -2.15
C ALA A 268 -2.79 10.19 -2.76
N ARG A 269 -2.29 11.19 -2.03
CA ARG A 269 -2.19 12.56 -2.51
C ARG A 269 -1.04 12.81 -3.48
N TYR A 270 -0.08 11.88 -3.62
CA TYR A 270 0.99 12.04 -4.60
C TYR A 270 0.48 11.86 -6.04
N PRO A 271 0.95 12.67 -7.03
CA PRO A 271 0.49 12.57 -8.42
C PRO A 271 0.74 11.21 -9.06
N GLN A 272 1.75 10.49 -8.61
CA GLN A 272 2.18 9.17 -9.12
C GLN A 272 1.26 8.03 -8.67
N THR A 273 0.42 8.25 -7.68
CA THR A 273 -0.51 7.23 -7.19
C THR A 273 -1.88 7.37 -7.82
N ILE A 274 -2.62 6.26 -7.90
CA ILE A 274 -4.05 6.25 -8.16
C ILE A 274 -4.75 6.35 -6.81
N SER A 275 -5.38 7.48 -6.53
CA SER A 275 -6.06 7.75 -5.27
C SER A 275 -7.49 7.21 -5.30
N VAL A 276 -7.85 6.39 -4.30
CA VAL A 276 -9.12 5.67 -4.28
C VAL A 276 -9.98 6.08 -3.10
N GLY A 277 -11.21 6.53 -3.39
CA GLY A 277 -12.27 6.75 -2.40
C GLY A 277 -13.25 5.58 -2.35
N ALA A 278 -14.08 5.54 -1.31
CA ALA A 278 -15.03 4.45 -1.06
C ALA A 278 -16.47 4.80 -1.41
N THR A 279 -17.23 3.82 -1.94
CA THR A 279 -18.67 3.87 -2.18
C THR A 279 -19.42 2.81 -1.39
N ASP A 280 -20.71 3.07 -1.20
CA ASP A 280 -21.70 2.10 -0.69
C ASP A 280 -22.35 1.30 -1.83
N LYS A 281 -23.22 0.34 -1.46
CA LYS A 281 -24.02 -0.49 -2.42
C LYS A 281 -24.89 0.33 -3.37
N ASN A 282 -25.20 1.57 -3.03
CA ASN A 282 -26.02 2.47 -3.85
C ASN A 282 -25.19 3.38 -4.77
N ARG A 283 -23.87 3.15 -4.90
CA ARG A 283 -22.92 4.03 -5.62
C ARG A 283 -22.90 5.46 -5.10
N ARG A 284 -23.06 5.64 -3.79
CA ARG A 284 -22.87 6.92 -3.11
C ARG A 284 -21.52 6.92 -2.43
N ILE A 285 -20.87 8.06 -2.34
CA ILE A 285 -19.64 8.17 -1.54
C ILE A 285 -19.97 7.77 -0.09
N ALA A 286 -19.24 6.81 0.45
CA ALA A 286 -19.37 6.36 1.83
C ALA A 286 -19.14 7.53 2.79
N SER A 287 -19.83 7.54 3.93
CA SER A 287 -19.80 8.68 4.85
C SER A 287 -18.39 8.98 5.39
N PHE A 288 -17.63 7.91 5.64
CA PHE A 288 -16.27 7.99 6.15
C PHE A 288 -15.24 8.35 5.05
N SER A 289 -15.54 8.14 3.75
CA SER A 289 -14.55 8.34 2.69
C SER A 289 -14.12 9.80 2.59
N ASN A 290 -12.81 10.03 2.59
CA ASN A 290 -12.25 11.30 2.18
C ASN A 290 -12.58 11.54 0.70
N ARG A 291 -12.75 12.82 0.30
CA ARG A 291 -13.27 13.20 -1.03
C ARG A 291 -12.70 14.54 -1.49
N GLY A 292 -12.59 14.69 -2.80
CA GLY A 292 -12.10 15.93 -3.40
C GLY A 292 -11.38 15.72 -4.72
N ALA A 293 -10.72 16.77 -5.20
CA ALA A 293 -10.09 16.80 -6.52
C ALA A 293 -8.89 15.82 -6.66
N TYR A 294 -8.31 15.40 -5.53
CA TYR A 294 -7.20 14.45 -5.51
C TYR A 294 -7.65 12.98 -5.50
N VAL A 295 -8.95 12.69 -5.43
CA VAL A 295 -9.46 11.32 -5.60
C VAL A 295 -9.63 11.06 -7.09
N ASP A 296 -8.90 10.10 -7.64
CA ASP A 296 -8.93 9.75 -9.05
C ASP A 296 -10.15 8.90 -9.40
N VAL A 297 -10.52 7.97 -8.50
CA VAL A 297 -11.60 7.00 -8.72
C VAL A 297 -12.21 6.55 -7.38
N TYR A 298 -13.45 6.11 -7.42
CA TYR A 298 -14.13 5.48 -6.30
C TYR A 298 -14.38 4.00 -6.59
N ALA A 299 -14.51 3.20 -5.53
CA ALA A 299 -14.85 1.78 -5.62
C ALA A 299 -15.62 1.33 -4.38
N PRO A 300 -16.28 0.15 -4.41
CA PRO A 300 -16.94 -0.42 -3.24
C PRO A 300 -16.03 -0.52 -2.03
N GLY A 301 -16.43 0.10 -0.92
CA GLY A 301 -15.63 0.15 0.31
C GLY A 301 -16.44 0.12 1.59
N ASP A 302 -17.77 0.11 1.51
CA ASP A 302 -18.65 0.05 2.68
C ASP A 302 -19.26 -1.34 2.84
N LYS A 303 -19.05 -1.99 4.01
CA LYS A 303 -19.57 -3.33 4.32
C LYS A 303 -19.13 -4.38 3.28
N ILE A 304 -17.83 -4.45 3.07
CA ILE A 304 -17.19 -5.43 2.18
C ILE A 304 -16.89 -6.70 2.97
N VAL A 305 -17.42 -7.83 2.53
CA VAL A 305 -17.09 -9.14 3.07
C VAL A 305 -15.91 -9.72 2.29
N SER A 306 -14.88 -10.19 3.02
CA SER A 306 -13.70 -10.82 2.44
C SER A 306 -13.09 -11.85 3.39
N SER A 307 -12.04 -12.54 2.91
CA SER A 307 -11.23 -13.49 3.68
C SER A 307 -10.65 -12.83 4.93
N TRP A 308 -10.52 -13.60 6.00
CA TRP A 308 -9.98 -13.17 7.30
C TRP A 308 -9.06 -14.24 7.87
N VAL A 309 -8.26 -13.88 8.85
CA VAL A 309 -7.38 -14.86 9.52
C VAL A 309 -8.13 -16.06 10.08
N GLN A 310 -7.43 -17.20 10.21
CA GLN A 310 -7.96 -18.48 10.68
C GLN A 310 -9.03 -19.07 9.74
N GLY A 311 -8.90 -18.83 8.43
CA GLY A 311 -9.83 -19.34 7.43
C GLY A 311 -11.24 -18.77 7.50
N LYS A 312 -11.43 -17.66 8.21
CA LYS A 312 -12.72 -16.99 8.42
C LYS A 312 -13.00 -15.93 7.35
N HIS A 313 -14.20 -15.35 7.42
CA HIS A 313 -14.57 -14.15 6.64
C HIS A 313 -15.02 -13.04 7.57
N HIS A 314 -14.74 -11.81 7.19
CA HIS A 314 -15.17 -10.60 7.91
C HIS A 314 -15.77 -9.56 6.98
N GLU A 315 -16.74 -8.80 7.50
CA GLU A 315 -17.25 -7.58 6.87
C GLU A 315 -16.49 -6.39 7.41
N MET A 316 -15.88 -5.60 6.53
CA MET A 316 -15.17 -4.37 6.88
C MET A 316 -15.59 -3.20 6.02
N SER A 317 -15.37 -1.98 6.54
CA SER A 317 -15.58 -0.73 5.80
C SER A 317 -14.32 0.11 5.83
N GLY A 318 -13.97 0.71 4.69
CA GLY A 318 -12.80 1.58 4.56
C GLY A 318 -12.44 1.86 3.10
N THR A 319 -11.69 2.93 2.88
CA THR A 319 -11.07 3.21 1.58
C THR A 319 -10.03 2.16 1.21
N SER A 320 -9.53 1.38 2.19
CA SER A 320 -8.69 0.20 2.01
C SER A 320 -9.37 -0.86 1.13
N MET A 321 -10.64 -1.17 1.44
CA MET A 321 -11.44 -2.16 0.69
C MET A 321 -11.73 -1.67 -0.75
N ALA A 322 -11.94 -0.36 -0.90
CA ALA A 322 -12.10 0.24 -2.22
C ALA A 322 -10.81 0.15 -3.05
N THR A 323 -9.65 0.38 -2.42
CA THR A 323 -8.33 0.28 -3.05
C THR A 323 -8.06 -1.11 -3.61
N SER A 324 -8.44 -2.16 -2.86
CA SER A 324 -8.30 -3.55 -3.33
C SER A 324 -9.15 -3.85 -4.58
N HIS A 325 -10.37 -3.32 -4.66
CA HIS A 325 -11.19 -3.47 -5.87
C HIS A 325 -10.53 -2.83 -7.10
N VAL A 326 -9.92 -1.65 -6.93
CA VAL A 326 -9.20 -0.97 -8.02
C VAL A 326 -7.93 -1.71 -8.40
N SER A 327 -7.14 -2.19 -7.43
CA SER A 327 -5.95 -3.01 -7.70
C SER A 327 -6.29 -4.28 -8.48
N GLY A 328 -7.37 -4.96 -8.11
CA GLY A 328 -7.88 -6.12 -8.85
C GLY A 328 -8.35 -5.77 -10.26
N ALA A 329 -9.08 -4.66 -10.45
CA ALA A 329 -9.52 -4.23 -11.77
C ALA A 329 -8.34 -3.89 -12.70
N ILE A 330 -7.29 -3.26 -12.18
CA ILE A 330 -6.05 -2.99 -12.91
C ILE A 330 -5.32 -4.30 -13.24
N ALA A 331 -5.34 -5.29 -12.36
CA ALA A 331 -4.75 -6.60 -12.65
C ALA A 331 -5.48 -7.32 -13.80
N LEU A 332 -6.81 -7.20 -13.89
CA LEU A 332 -7.56 -7.70 -15.04
C LEU A 332 -7.10 -7.01 -16.34
N LEU A 333 -6.95 -5.68 -16.33
CA LEU A 333 -6.50 -4.89 -17.47
C LEU A 333 -5.08 -5.33 -17.91
N LEU A 334 -4.12 -5.30 -17.00
CA LEU A 334 -2.72 -5.59 -17.31
C LEU A 334 -2.50 -7.03 -17.81
N SER A 335 -3.28 -7.99 -17.32
CA SER A 335 -3.21 -9.39 -17.79
C SER A 335 -3.60 -9.53 -19.26
N LYS A 336 -4.43 -8.64 -19.79
CA LYS A 336 -4.87 -8.63 -21.20
C LYS A 336 -4.06 -7.66 -22.04
N HIS A 337 -3.67 -6.51 -21.47
CA HIS A 337 -2.94 -5.44 -22.13
C HIS A 337 -1.63 -5.17 -21.39
N PRO A 338 -0.61 -6.06 -21.54
CA PRO A 338 0.69 -5.87 -20.92
C PRO A 338 1.43 -4.69 -21.56
N GLY A 339 2.26 -3.99 -20.80
CA GLY A 339 3.08 -2.89 -21.30
C GLY A 339 2.48 -1.50 -21.16
N LEU A 340 1.24 -1.38 -20.70
CA LEU A 340 0.67 -0.07 -20.37
C LEU A 340 1.47 0.59 -19.24
N SER A 341 1.82 1.86 -19.43
CA SER A 341 2.52 2.66 -18.40
C SER A 341 1.59 3.02 -17.24
N PRO A 342 2.12 3.34 -16.05
CA PRO A 342 1.32 3.79 -14.92
C PRO A 342 0.47 5.04 -15.21
N SER A 343 0.93 5.94 -16.11
CA SER A 343 0.19 7.14 -16.52
C SER A 343 -1.00 6.80 -17.42
N GLU A 344 -0.83 5.89 -18.35
CA GLU A 344 -1.92 5.40 -19.22
C GLU A 344 -2.97 4.69 -18.38
N ILE A 345 -2.55 3.78 -17.48
CA ILE A 345 -3.46 3.07 -16.57
C ILE A 345 -4.24 4.05 -15.70
N LYS A 346 -3.59 5.06 -15.13
CA LYS A 346 -4.27 6.10 -14.35
C LYS A 346 -5.32 6.85 -15.19
N THR A 347 -5.02 7.14 -16.43
CA THR A 347 -5.93 7.80 -17.35
C THR A 347 -7.13 6.91 -17.68
N LEU A 348 -6.89 5.64 -18.00
CA LEU A 348 -7.92 4.64 -18.26
C LEU A 348 -8.84 4.45 -17.06
N VAL A 349 -8.28 4.28 -15.85
CA VAL A 349 -9.05 4.15 -14.60
C VAL A 349 -9.98 5.34 -14.38
N LYS A 350 -9.52 6.57 -14.64
CA LYS A 350 -10.34 7.78 -14.50
C LYS A 350 -11.48 7.88 -15.52
N ARG A 351 -11.28 7.40 -16.74
CA ARG A 351 -12.28 7.38 -17.80
C ARG A 351 -13.29 6.25 -17.62
N SER A 352 -12.83 5.09 -17.19
CA SER A 352 -13.61 3.85 -17.07
C SER A 352 -14.46 3.82 -15.82
N THR A 353 -15.33 4.82 -15.65
CA THR A 353 -16.16 4.96 -14.45
C THR A 353 -17.65 5.05 -14.76
N ILE A 354 -18.47 4.71 -13.75
CA ILE A 354 -19.91 4.97 -13.71
C ILE A 354 -20.15 6.17 -12.79
N PRO A 355 -21.00 7.13 -13.16
CA PRO A 355 -21.31 8.28 -12.35
C PRO A 355 -21.82 7.91 -10.96
N LEU A 356 -21.35 8.60 -9.95
CA LEU A 356 -21.82 8.45 -8.57
C LEU A 356 -23.21 9.05 -8.38
N ARG A 357 -24.01 8.42 -7.52
CA ARG A 357 -25.31 8.94 -7.13
C ARG A 357 -25.17 10.01 -6.05
N ALA A 358 -25.79 11.16 -6.24
CA ALA A 358 -25.86 12.19 -5.20
C ALA A 358 -26.71 11.71 -4.02
N ARG A 359 -26.30 12.06 -2.78
CA ARG A 359 -27.22 11.97 -1.64
C ARG A 359 -28.29 13.05 -1.84
N LYS A 360 -29.58 12.69 -1.70
CA LYS A 360 -30.68 13.67 -1.70
C LYS A 360 -30.48 14.59 -0.47
N THR A 361 -29.89 15.76 -0.66
CA THR A 361 -29.88 16.85 0.30
C THR A 361 -30.63 18.00 -0.31
N THR A 362 -31.49 18.62 0.47
CA THR A 362 -32.47 19.63 0.04
C THR A 362 -31.85 20.93 -0.51
N THR A 363 -30.53 21.10 -0.53
CA THR A 363 -29.90 22.41 -0.74
C THR A 363 -28.72 22.47 -1.71
N SER A 364 -28.29 21.39 -2.39
CA SER A 364 -27.16 21.54 -3.32
C SER A 364 -27.18 20.56 -4.49
N LYS A 365 -27.29 21.08 -5.71
CA LYS A 365 -27.01 20.41 -7.00
C LYS A 365 -25.50 20.34 -7.27
N SER A 366 -24.66 20.08 -6.28
CA SER A 366 -23.21 19.92 -6.55
C SER A 366 -22.98 18.63 -7.31
N LYS A 367 -22.54 18.72 -8.57
CA LYS A 367 -22.02 17.58 -9.33
C LYS A 367 -20.91 16.93 -8.51
N VAL A 368 -21.10 15.68 -8.11
CA VAL A 368 -20.04 14.87 -7.51
C VAL A 368 -19.00 14.62 -8.59
N ARG A 369 -17.79 15.14 -8.41
CA ARG A 369 -16.68 14.87 -9.34
C ARG A 369 -16.16 13.45 -9.11
N GLY A 370 -15.88 12.72 -10.20
CA GLY A 370 -15.41 11.35 -10.18
C GLY A 370 -16.54 10.33 -10.36
N GLY A 371 -16.14 9.08 -10.55
CA GLY A 371 -17.06 7.95 -10.76
C GLY A 371 -16.56 6.70 -10.01
N GLU A 372 -17.41 5.68 -9.93
CA GLU A 372 -17.05 4.36 -9.44
C GLU A 372 -16.43 3.55 -10.57
N ILE A 373 -15.32 2.87 -10.31
CA ILE A 373 -14.61 2.03 -11.28
C ILE A 373 -15.56 1.01 -11.92
N ASP A 374 -15.36 0.75 -13.19
CA ASP A 374 -16.08 -0.25 -13.96
C ASP A 374 -15.10 -1.12 -14.73
N ALA A 375 -14.94 -2.37 -14.31
CA ALA A 375 -13.96 -3.27 -14.91
C ALA A 375 -14.25 -3.60 -16.38
N LEU A 376 -15.54 -3.65 -16.78
CA LEU A 376 -15.88 -3.91 -18.19
C LEU A 376 -15.52 -2.72 -19.09
N LYS A 377 -15.81 -1.48 -18.67
CA LYS A 377 -15.37 -0.28 -19.39
C LYS A 377 -13.85 -0.19 -19.44
N LEU A 378 -13.17 -0.49 -18.32
CA LEU A 378 -11.71 -0.46 -18.23
C LEU A 378 -11.06 -1.39 -19.25
N MET A 379 -11.64 -2.57 -19.45
CA MET A 379 -11.18 -3.53 -20.45
C MET A 379 -11.45 -3.07 -21.90
N GLN A 380 -12.56 -2.41 -22.14
CA GLN A 380 -12.91 -1.86 -23.46
C GLN A 380 -11.98 -0.72 -23.86
N GLU A 381 -11.80 0.25 -22.98
CA GLU A 381 -10.91 1.41 -23.17
C GLU A 381 -9.42 1.03 -23.30
N GLY A 382 -8.99 -0.06 -22.66
CA GLY A 382 -7.61 -0.54 -22.77
C GLY A 382 -7.29 -1.25 -24.08
N GLY A 383 -8.28 -1.57 -24.90
CA GLY A 383 -8.13 -2.21 -26.22
C GLY A 383 -8.16 -1.23 -27.39
N GLU A 384 -8.45 0.04 -27.12
CA GLU A 384 -8.38 1.14 -28.09
C GLU A 384 -6.99 1.81 -28.08
#